data_1e51f4ecf6b390d2a2be35f4a9f680e5
#
_entry.id   1e51f4ecf6b390d2a2be35f4a9f680e5
#
_cell.length_a   1.000
_cell.length_b   1.000
_cell.length_c   1.000
_cell.angle_alpha   90.00
_cell.angle_beta   90.00
_cell.angle_gamma   90.00
#
_symmetry.space_group_name_H-M   'P 1'
#
loop_
_entity.id
_entity.type
_entity.pdbx_description
1 polymer ?
#
loop_
_entity_poly.entity_id
_entity_poly.type
_entity_poly.pdbx_seq_one_letter_code
_entity_poly.pdbx_strand_id
1 'polypeptide(L)'
;ILVALAITLDPTLLEERRLQRALKRMDERDEYEAALAKGMVGRDMSGKGYISLDFFNLFWIFVIGCMIGLVVETIYHWYYYGEYQDRAGMLWGPFSPIYGFGAGFMTILLNRLWRSNWVLIFFSSALIGGVFEYCSSWFMEVAFGIKAWDYTGEWLSIGGRTSGKYMVFWGIMGLAWIKFVLPYLLKFINLIPWKVRYSLTAVVFVLLFIDGMMTLMAFDCWYG
;
A
#
# COMPACT_ATOMS: atom_id res chain seq x y z
N ILE A 1 7.01 16.05 -32.87
CA ILE A 1 6.51 16.88 -31.75
C ILE A 1 5.28 17.67 -32.20
N LEU A 2 5.32 18.48 -33.28
CA LEU A 2 4.18 19.30 -33.76
C LEU A 2 2.95 18.47 -34.14
N VAL A 3 3.12 17.31 -34.79
CA VAL A 3 2.02 16.41 -35.13
C VAL A 3 1.39 15.79 -33.87
N ALA A 4 2.20 15.40 -32.90
CA ALA A 4 1.71 14.90 -31.62
C ALA A 4 0.94 16.00 -30.85
N LEU A 5 1.41 17.25 -30.89
CA LEU A 5 0.74 18.38 -30.28
C LEU A 5 -0.60 18.70 -30.99
N ALA A 6 -0.63 18.67 -32.32
CA ALA A 6 -1.85 18.86 -33.09
C ALA A 6 -2.91 17.81 -32.79
N ILE A 7 -2.52 16.52 -32.69
CA ILE A 7 -3.42 15.41 -32.31
C ILE A 7 -3.93 15.58 -30.87
N THR A 8 -3.11 16.09 -29.95
CA THR A 8 -3.54 16.30 -28.54
C THR A 8 -4.44 17.50 -28.36
N LEU A 9 -4.39 18.48 -29.26
CA LEU A 9 -5.17 19.72 -29.24
C LEU A 9 -6.39 19.71 -30.19
N ASP A 10 -6.60 18.62 -30.94
CA ASP A 10 -7.79 18.49 -31.79
C ASP A 10 -9.06 18.58 -30.93
N PRO A 11 -9.94 19.58 -31.21
CA PRO A 11 -11.15 19.79 -30.42
C PRO A 11 -12.08 18.58 -30.41
N THR A 12 -12.16 17.84 -31.51
CA THR A 12 -13.03 16.66 -31.63
C THR A 12 -12.54 15.51 -30.74
N LEU A 13 -11.23 15.26 -30.72
CA LEU A 13 -10.60 14.27 -29.84
C LEU A 13 -10.66 14.70 -28.37
N LEU A 14 -10.61 15.99 -28.08
CA LEU A 14 -10.77 16.50 -26.72
C LEU A 14 -12.20 16.33 -26.21
N GLU A 15 -13.21 16.57 -27.05
CA GLU A 15 -14.62 16.34 -26.71
C GLU A 15 -14.92 14.86 -26.53
N GLU A 16 -14.42 14.01 -27.42
CA GLU A 16 -14.57 12.55 -27.28
C GLU A 16 -13.93 12.05 -25.99
N ARG A 17 -12.72 12.48 -25.67
CA ARG A 17 -12.06 12.13 -24.39
C ARG A 17 -12.81 12.67 -23.17
N ARG A 18 -13.47 13.84 -23.28
CA ARG A 18 -14.32 14.38 -22.21
C ARG A 18 -15.56 13.53 -22.02
N LEU A 19 -16.23 13.16 -23.14
CA LEU A 19 -17.40 12.30 -23.11
C LEU A 19 -17.07 10.92 -22.55
N GLN A 20 -16.01 10.29 -23.03
CA GLN A 20 -15.56 8.98 -22.52
C GLN A 20 -15.26 9.03 -21.02
N ARG A 21 -14.61 10.12 -20.54
CA ARG A 21 -14.37 10.31 -19.09
C ARG A 21 -15.66 10.52 -18.30
N ALA A 22 -16.64 11.23 -18.88
CA ALA A 22 -17.93 11.44 -18.25
C ALA A 22 -18.72 10.13 -18.16
N LEU A 23 -18.78 9.36 -19.24
CA LEU A 23 -19.42 8.05 -19.26
C LEU A 23 -18.78 7.09 -18.26
N LYS A 24 -17.45 7.00 -18.25
CA LYS A 24 -16.73 6.17 -17.28
C LYS A 24 -17.05 6.55 -15.83
N ARG A 25 -17.16 7.85 -15.52
CA ARG A 25 -17.55 8.30 -14.17
C ARG A 25 -18.99 7.95 -13.83
N MET A 26 -19.88 7.93 -14.80
CA MET A 26 -21.28 7.50 -14.59
C MET A 26 -21.32 6.01 -14.29
N ASP A 27 -20.66 5.18 -15.09
CA ASP A 27 -20.56 3.73 -14.85
C ASP A 27 -19.97 3.43 -13.47
N GLU A 28 -18.85 4.08 -13.10
CA GLU A 28 -18.22 3.92 -11.78
C GLU A 28 -19.15 4.35 -10.63
N ARG A 29 -19.97 5.37 -10.86
CA ARG A 29 -20.97 5.82 -9.88
C ARG A 29 -22.08 4.80 -9.73
N ASP A 30 -22.60 4.30 -10.84
CA ASP A 30 -23.70 3.32 -10.83
C ASP A 30 -23.23 2.00 -10.18
N GLU A 31 -22.01 1.56 -10.45
CA GLU A 31 -21.38 0.42 -9.77
C GLU A 31 -21.23 0.67 -8.26
N TYR A 32 -20.84 1.88 -7.87
CA TYR A 32 -20.73 2.25 -6.46
C TYR A 32 -22.09 2.25 -5.76
N GLU A 33 -23.13 2.83 -6.39
CA GLU A 33 -24.48 2.85 -5.84
C GLU A 33 -25.07 1.43 -5.73
N ALA A 34 -24.82 0.57 -6.72
CA ALA A 34 -25.19 -0.84 -6.67
C ALA A 34 -24.46 -1.61 -5.57
N ALA A 35 -23.17 -1.34 -5.37
CA ALA A 35 -22.38 -1.93 -4.30
C ALA A 35 -22.83 -1.42 -2.92
N LEU A 36 -23.21 -0.14 -2.81
CA LEU A 36 -23.74 0.46 -1.60
C LEU A 36 -25.06 -0.19 -1.19
N ALA A 37 -25.96 -0.37 -2.14
CA ALA A 37 -27.25 -1.03 -1.91
C ALA A 37 -27.10 -2.47 -1.40
N LYS A 38 -26.01 -3.15 -1.77
CA LYS A 38 -25.69 -4.51 -1.33
C LYS A 38 -24.78 -4.56 -0.09
N GLY A 39 -24.38 -3.41 0.47
CA GLY A 39 -23.40 -3.34 1.56
C GLY A 39 -22.01 -3.89 1.19
N MET A 40 -21.64 -3.85 -0.09
CA MET A 40 -20.43 -4.45 -0.65
C MET A 40 -19.46 -3.40 -1.23
N VAL A 41 -19.53 -2.17 -0.76
CA VAL A 41 -18.66 -1.09 -1.25
C VAL A 41 -17.18 -1.46 -1.08
N GLY A 42 -16.39 -1.29 -2.14
CA GLY A 42 -14.98 -1.65 -2.18
C GLY A 42 -14.69 -3.15 -2.32
N ARG A 43 -15.73 -4.01 -2.31
CA ARG A 43 -15.59 -5.46 -2.53
C ARG A 43 -15.45 -5.78 -4.01
N ASP A 44 -14.75 -6.88 -4.30
CA ASP A 44 -14.73 -7.42 -5.65
C ASP A 44 -16.08 -8.04 -6.00
N MET A 45 -16.83 -7.36 -6.86
CA MET A 45 -18.16 -7.81 -7.30
C MET A 45 -18.11 -9.06 -8.19
N SER A 46 -16.93 -9.38 -8.78
CA SER A 46 -16.74 -10.62 -9.53
C SER A 46 -16.65 -11.86 -8.64
N GLY A 47 -16.46 -11.68 -7.34
CA GLY A 47 -16.32 -12.74 -6.34
C GLY A 47 -14.99 -13.51 -6.39
N LYS A 48 -14.07 -13.14 -7.30
CA LYS A 48 -12.74 -13.78 -7.42
C LYS A 48 -11.79 -13.36 -6.32
N GLY A 49 -11.88 -12.10 -5.89
CA GLY A 49 -11.08 -11.53 -4.83
C GLY A 49 -11.93 -11.08 -3.63
N TYR A 50 -11.25 -10.54 -2.62
CA TYR A 50 -11.92 -9.93 -1.47
C TYR A 50 -12.30 -8.48 -1.76
N ILE A 51 -11.35 -7.69 -2.28
CA ILE A 51 -11.55 -6.28 -2.60
C ILE A 51 -11.39 -6.02 -4.08
N SER A 52 -11.99 -4.92 -4.56
CA SER A 52 -11.66 -4.34 -5.86
C SER A 52 -10.26 -3.74 -5.80
N LEU A 53 -9.36 -4.22 -6.66
CA LEU A 53 -7.97 -3.75 -6.76
C LEU A 53 -7.89 -2.48 -7.63
N ASP A 54 -8.75 -1.51 -7.34
CA ASP A 54 -8.71 -0.19 -7.96
C ASP A 54 -7.70 0.74 -7.26
N PHE A 55 -7.34 1.82 -7.94
CA PHE A 55 -6.36 2.78 -7.42
C PHE A 55 -6.81 3.39 -6.10
N PHE A 56 -8.08 3.72 -5.94
CA PHE A 56 -8.60 4.34 -4.72
C PHE A 56 -8.41 3.44 -3.50
N ASN A 57 -8.85 2.18 -3.58
CA ASN A 57 -8.71 1.23 -2.49
C ASN A 57 -7.24 0.96 -2.15
N LEU A 58 -6.39 0.72 -3.16
CA LEU A 58 -4.98 0.44 -2.95
C LEU A 58 -4.23 1.64 -2.39
N PHE A 59 -4.54 2.85 -2.87
CA PHE A 59 -3.93 4.08 -2.37
C PHE A 59 -4.25 4.30 -0.89
N TRP A 60 -5.51 4.19 -0.50
CA TRP A 60 -5.90 4.38 0.90
C TRP A 60 -5.43 3.25 1.81
N ILE A 61 -5.32 2.01 1.31
CA ILE A 61 -4.66 0.91 2.02
C ILE A 61 -3.19 1.25 2.27
N PHE A 62 -2.49 1.79 1.27
CA PHE A 62 -1.11 2.25 1.42
C PHE A 62 -1.01 3.35 2.49
N VAL A 63 -1.79 4.43 2.39
CA VAL A 63 -1.76 5.55 3.33
C VAL A 63 -2.00 5.10 4.78
N ILE A 64 -3.07 4.34 5.00
CA ILE A 64 -3.43 3.87 6.34
C ILE A 64 -2.45 2.79 6.80
N GLY A 65 -1.94 1.95 5.90
CA GLY A 65 -0.89 0.98 6.17
C GLY A 65 0.40 1.64 6.68
N CYS A 66 0.81 2.77 6.08
CA CYS A 66 1.94 3.58 6.57
C CYS A 66 1.74 4.04 8.02
N MET A 67 0.54 4.48 8.35
CA MET A 67 0.22 4.98 9.70
C MET A 67 0.13 3.85 10.74
N ILE A 68 -0.60 2.79 10.41
CA ILE A 68 -0.75 1.62 11.31
C ILE A 68 0.63 0.98 11.57
N GLY A 69 1.42 0.79 10.51
CA GLY A 69 2.73 0.19 10.63
C GLY A 69 3.67 1.01 11.51
N LEU A 70 3.68 2.35 11.36
CA LEU A 70 4.43 3.23 12.23
C LEU A 70 4.03 3.09 13.69
N VAL A 71 2.72 3.08 13.98
CA VAL A 71 2.23 2.91 15.35
C VAL A 71 2.67 1.57 15.94
N VAL A 72 2.51 0.48 15.19
CA VAL A 72 2.92 -0.87 15.63
C VAL A 72 4.42 -0.91 15.86
N GLU A 73 5.24 -0.36 14.97
CA GLU A 73 6.70 -0.33 15.12
C GLU A 73 7.14 0.51 16.32
N THR A 74 6.53 1.67 16.51
CA THR A 74 6.83 2.55 17.64
C THR A 74 6.51 1.87 18.98
N ILE A 75 5.35 1.19 19.08
CA ILE A 75 4.95 0.44 20.28
C ILE A 75 5.91 -0.74 20.50
N TYR A 76 6.24 -1.49 19.44
CA TYR A 76 7.18 -2.61 19.52
C TYR A 76 8.56 -2.15 20.02
N HIS A 77 9.08 -1.07 19.43
CA HIS A 77 10.38 -0.52 19.81
C HIS A 77 10.40 -0.06 21.27
N TRP A 78 9.37 0.67 21.69
CA TRP A 78 9.23 1.11 23.06
C TRP A 78 9.15 -0.06 24.07
N TYR A 79 8.37 -1.10 23.71
CA TYR A 79 8.27 -2.29 24.57
C TYR A 79 9.59 -3.06 24.67
N TYR A 80 10.33 -3.19 23.56
CA TYR A 80 11.54 -4.02 23.51
C TYR A 80 12.78 -3.30 24.05
N TYR A 81 12.93 -2.02 23.75
CA TYR A 81 14.13 -1.23 24.13
C TYR A 81 13.88 -0.30 25.31
N GLY A 82 12.64 -0.08 25.75
CA GLY A 82 12.30 0.81 26.88
C GLY A 82 12.34 2.30 26.58
N GLU A 83 12.68 2.68 25.32
CA GLU A 83 12.83 4.08 24.91
C GLU A 83 11.90 4.39 23.74
N TYR A 84 11.32 5.61 23.76
CA TYR A 84 10.57 6.12 22.62
C TYR A 84 11.54 6.62 21.55
N GLN A 85 11.39 6.11 20.35
CA GLN A 85 12.08 6.60 19.16
C GLN A 85 11.06 6.87 18.06
N ASP A 86 11.17 8.04 17.42
CA ASP A 86 10.40 8.32 16.21
C ASP A 86 10.89 7.41 15.09
N ARG A 87 9.94 6.63 14.54
CA ARG A 87 10.20 5.65 13.49
C ARG A 87 9.57 6.07 12.15
N ALA A 88 9.19 7.35 12.01
CA ALA A 88 8.68 7.86 10.74
C ALA A 88 9.72 7.69 9.64
N GLY A 89 9.28 7.20 8.49
CA GLY A 89 10.12 6.99 7.32
C GLY A 89 10.02 8.11 6.29
N MET A 90 9.23 9.15 6.58
CA MET A 90 9.08 10.35 5.74
C MET A 90 9.36 11.60 6.58
N LEU A 91 9.71 12.72 5.91
CA LEU A 91 10.07 13.96 6.58
C LEU A 91 8.88 14.59 7.31
N TRP A 92 7.69 14.47 6.73
CA TRP A 92 6.48 15.04 7.31
C TRP A 92 5.42 13.98 7.57
N GLY A 93 4.80 14.10 8.72
CA GLY A 93 3.67 13.27 9.10
C GLY A 93 4.05 11.86 9.58
N PRO A 94 3.07 11.15 10.07
CA PRO A 94 3.25 9.85 10.71
C PRO A 94 3.23 8.72 9.67
N PHE A 95 4.13 8.74 8.69
CA PHE A 95 4.16 7.77 7.60
C PHE A 95 5.44 6.94 7.58
N SER A 96 5.28 5.63 7.50
CA SER A 96 6.36 4.70 7.24
C SER A 96 6.04 3.92 5.95
N PRO A 97 6.59 4.33 4.78
CA PRO A 97 6.23 3.80 3.47
C PRO A 97 6.40 2.29 3.33
N ILE A 98 7.38 1.70 4.00
CA ILE A 98 7.61 0.26 3.95
C ILE A 98 6.38 -0.55 4.38
N TYR A 99 5.67 -0.10 5.41
CA TYR A 99 4.44 -0.76 5.86
C TYR A 99 3.26 -0.52 4.91
N GLY A 100 3.20 0.67 4.30
CA GLY A 100 2.22 0.95 3.26
C GLY A 100 2.37 0.04 2.04
N PHE A 101 3.61 -0.12 1.55
CA PHE A 101 3.91 -1.06 0.47
C PHE A 101 3.66 -2.51 0.90
N GLY A 102 4.08 -2.89 2.11
CA GLY A 102 3.81 -4.22 2.66
C GLY A 102 2.31 -4.53 2.70
N ALA A 103 1.48 -3.60 3.20
CA ALA A 103 0.03 -3.73 3.23
C ALA A 103 -0.56 -3.84 1.81
N GLY A 104 -0.10 -3.03 0.87
CA GLY A 104 -0.50 -3.08 -0.54
C GLY A 104 -0.16 -4.43 -1.18
N PHE A 105 1.08 -4.89 -1.07
CA PHE A 105 1.51 -6.18 -1.62
C PHE A 105 0.76 -7.36 -0.99
N MET A 106 0.63 -7.38 0.34
CA MET A 106 -0.18 -8.40 1.02
C MET A 106 -1.61 -8.41 0.51
N THR A 107 -2.21 -7.22 0.33
CA THR A 107 -3.57 -7.12 -0.20
C THR A 107 -3.67 -7.65 -1.62
N ILE A 108 -2.79 -7.25 -2.52
CA ILE A 108 -2.83 -7.67 -3.94
C ILE A 108 -2.63 -9.19 -4.06
N LEU A 109 -1.58 -9.70 -3.42
CA LEU A 109 -1.16 -11.09 -3.60
C LEU A 109 -2.05 -12.09 -2.86
N LEU A 110 -2.60 -11.70 -1.70
CA LEU A 110 -3.51 -12.54 -0.93
C LEU A 110 -5.00 -12.35 -1.33
N ASN A 111 -5.32 -11.38 -2.18
CA ASN A 111 -6.69 -11.02 -2.50
C ASN A 111 -7.56 -12.23 -2.94
N ARG A 112 -7.00 -13.12 -3.75
CA ARG A 112 -7.68 -14.33 -4.22
C ARG A 112 -7.69 -15.46 -3.20
N LEU A 113 -6.78 -15.42 -2.22
CA LEU A 113 -6.63 -16.46 -1.20
C LEU A 113 -7.51 -16.20 0.04
N TRP A 114 -8.29 -15.15 0.08
CA TRP A 114 -9.04 -14.74 1.27
C TRP A 114 -10.03 -15.82 1.82
N ARG A 115 -10.52 -16.71 0.93
CA ARG A 115 -11.39 -17.86 1.27
C ARG A 115 -10.60 -19.12 1.61
N SER A 116 -9.31 -19.13 1.35
CA SER A 116 -8.46 -20.30 1.58
C SER A 116 -8.32 -20.59 3.06
N ASN A 117 -7.80 -21.79 3.38
CA ASN A 117 -7.53 -22.17 4.74
C ASN A 117 -6.42 -21.29 5.35
N TRP A 118 -6.40 -21.22 6.67
CA TRP A 118 -5.49 -20.34 7.41
C TRP A 118 -4.02 -20.72 7.21
N VAL A 119 -3.75 -22.02 7.07
CA VAL A 119 -2.39 -22.53 6.84
C VAL A 119 -1.83 -22.04 5.51
N LEU A 120 -2.61 -22.12 4.43
CA LEU A 120 -2.19 -21.63 3.12
C LEU A 120 -1.97 -20.13 3.14
N ILE A 121 -2.86 -19.37 3.77
CA ILE A 121 -2.70 -17.91 3.90
C ILE A 121 -1.43 -17.58 4.69
N PHE A 122 -1.18 -18.27 5.81
CA PHE A 122 0.01 -18.08 6.63
C PHE A 122 1.30 -18.31 5.83
N PHE A 123 1.45 -19.45 5.17
CA PHE A 123 2.67 -19.75 4.41
C PHE A 123 2.84 -18.82 3.20
N SER A 124 1.76 -18.50 2.50
CA SER A 124 1.80 -17.51 1.40
C SER A 124 2.24 -16.15 1.92
N SER A 125 1.72 -15.70 3.07
CA SER A 125 2.10 -14.42 3.68
C SER A 125 3.54 -14.42 4.16
N ALA A 126 4.01 -15.50 4.74
CA ALA A 126 5.40 -15.67 5.18
C ALA A 126 6.38 -15.55 4.00
N LEU A 127 6.06 -16.22 2.89
CA LEU A 127 6.86 -16.14 1.67
C LEU A 127 6.83 -14.73 1.06
N ILE A 128 5.64 -14.15 0.90
CA ILE A 128 5.47 -12.79 0.35
C ILE A 128 6.24 -11.78 1.19
N GLY A 129 6.11 -11.83 2.52
CA GLY A 129 6.78 -10.93 3.44
C GLY A 129 8.29 -11.11 3.43
N GLY A 130 8.79 -12.35 3.41
CA GLY A 130 10.23 -12.62 3.33
C GLY A 130 10.85 -12.09 2.02
N VAL A 131 10.17 -12.30 0.89
CA VAL A 131 10.62 -11.74 -0.41
C VAL A 131 10.58 -10.22 -0.39
N PHE A 132 9.51 -9.63 0.11
CA PHE A 132 9.37 -8.18 0.22
C PHE A 132 10.47 -7.57 1.09
N GLU A 133 10.73 -8.13 2.25
CA GLU A 133 11.75 -7.68 3.19
C GLU A 133 13.16 -7.79 2.58
N TYR A 134 13.46 -8.91 1.92
CA TYR A 134 14.71 -9.10 1.21
C TYR A 134 14.91 -8.05 0.10
N CYS A 135 13.89 -7.87 -0.75
CA CYS A 135 13.96 -6.91 -1.85
C CYS A 135 14.07 -5.46 -1.36
N SER A 136 13.36 -5.11 -0.27
CA SER A 136 13.42 -3.77 0.33
C SER A 136 14.82 -3.48 0.88
N SER A 137 15.41 -4.40 1.63
CA SER A 137 16.79 -4.25 2.13
C SER A 137 17.81 -4.15 1.00
N TRP A 138 17.68 -5.00 -0.02
CA TRP A 138 18.55 -4.95 -1.19
C TRP A 138 18.44 -3.62 -1.94
N PHE A 139 17.21 -3.13 -2.14
CA PHE A 139 16.96 -1.85 -2.80
C PHE A 139 17.57 -0.68 -2.02
N MET A 140 17.39 -0.62 -0.70
CA MET A 140 17.96 0.43 0.14
C MET A 140 19.49 0.46 0.09
N GLU A 141 20.11 -0.70 0.05
CA GLU A 141 21.57 -0.79 -0.04
C GLU A 141 22.09 -0.37 -1.44
N VAL A 142 21.44 -0.82 -2.51
CA VAL A 142 21.86 -0.47 -3.89
C VAL A 142 21.57 0.99 -4.23
N ALA A 143 20.42 1.52 -3.80
CA ALA A 143 19.99 2.87 -4.15
C ALA A 143 20.64 3.96 -3.28
N PHE A 144 20.87 3.66 -1.99
CA PHE A 144 21.29 4.66 -1.00
C PHE A 144 22.51 4.26 -0.18
N GLY A 145 23.08 3.08 -0.41
CA GLY A 145 24.18 2.57 0.40
C GLY A 145 23.81 2.20 1.84
N ILE A 146 22.50 2.17 2.16
CA ILE A 146 22.00 2.00 3.53
C ILE A 146 21.66 0.54 3.77
N LYS A 147 22.32 -0.10 4.75
CA LYS A 147 21.90 -1.38 5.28
C LYS A 147 20.79 -1.14 6.33
N ALA A 148 19.54 -1.20 5.91
CA ALA A 148 18.38 -0.85 6.74
C ALA A 148 18.24 -1.75 7.99
N TRP A 149 18.60 -3.04 7.87
CA TRP A 149 18.65 -4.02 8.97
C TRP A 149 19.64 -5.13 8.63
N ASP A 150 20.04 -5.89 9.63
CA ASP A 150 20.95 -7.03 9.49
C ASP A 150 20.50 -8.19 10.40
N TYR A 151 20.07 -9.27 9.77
CA TYR A 151 19.67 -10.52 10.45
C TYR A 151 20.72 -11.61 10.34
N THR A 152 21.99 -11.25 10.10
CA THR A 152 23.08 -12.22 10.07
C THR A 152 23.18 -12.94 11.39
N GLY A 153 23.16 -14.28 11.36
CA GLY A 153 23.16 -15.11 12.58
C GLY A 153 21.78 -15.51 13.10
N GLU A 154 20.71 -14.89 12.60
CA GLU A 154 19.34 -15.34 12.92
C GLU A 154 19.03 -16.67 12.21
N TRP A 155 18.07 -17.43 12.79
CA TRP A 155 17.62 -18.70 12.22
C TRP A 155 17.05 -18.51 10.80
N LEU A 156 17.53 -19.34 9.85
CA LEU A 156 17.19 -19.24 8.42
C LEU A 156 17.43 -17.83 7.85
N SER A 157 18.54 -17.18 8.24
CA SER A 157 18.91 -15.91 7.63
C SER A 157 19.29 -16.09 6.16
N ILE A 158 18.72 -15.26 5.29
CA ILE A 158 19.02 -15.24 3.85
C ILE A 158 19.74 -13.93 3.53
N GLY A 159 21.05 -13.99 3.39
CA GLY A 159 21.89 -12.81 3.10
C GLY A 159 21.82 -11.69 4.15
N GLY A 160 21.41 -11.98 5.38
CA GLY A 160 21.18 -10.98 6.43
C GLY A 160 19.97 -10.07 6.19
N ARG A 161 19.20 -10.28 5.09
CA ARG A 161 18.13 -9.37 4.66
C ARG A 161 16.74 -9.81 5.07
N THR A 162 16.54 -11.11 5.28
CA THR A 162 15.36 -11.71 5.87
C THR A 162 15.75 -12.95 6.68
N SER A 163 14.88 -13.41 7.57
CA SER A 163 15.10 -14.61 8.35
C SER A 163 13.80 -15.39 8.60
N GLY A 164 13.94 -16.67 8.97
CA GLY A 164 12.79 -17.52 9.28
C GLY A 164 11.91 -16.94 10.39
N LYS A 165 12.50 -16.30 11.39
CA LYS A 165 11.79 -15.60 12.47
C LYS A 165 10.87 -14.51 11.91
N TYR A 166 11.40 -13.65 11.06
CA TYR A 166 10.61 -12.55 10.48
C TYR A 166 9.62 -13.04 9.43
N MET A 167 9.94 -14.11 8.67
CA MET A 167 8.97 -14.76 7.80
C MET A 167 7.76 -15.29 8.58
N VAL A 168 7.95 -15.86 9.79
CA VAL A 168 6.85 -16.25 10.66
C VAL A 168 6.02 -15.05 11.10
N PHE A 169 6.66 -13.92 11.46
CA PHE A 169 5.93 -12.67 11.78
C PHE A 169 5.11 -12.20 10.58
N TRP A 170 5.66 -12.20 9.36
CA TRP A 170 4.93 -11.87 8.14
C TRP A 170 3.75 -12.81 7.89
N GLY A 171 3.92 -14.10 8.19
CA GLY A 171 2.84 -15.10 8.12
C GLY A 171 1.66 -14.76 9.03
N ILE A 172 1.95 -14.42 10.29
CA ILE A 172 0.94 -14.01 11.28
C ILE A 172 0.30 -12.67 10.86
N MET A 173 1.12 -11.68 10.50
CA MET A 173 0.62 -10.36 10.09
C MET A 173 -0.27 -10.43 8.85
N GLY A 174 0.13 -11.19 7.81
CA GLY A 174 -0.68 -11.33 6.61
C GLY A 174 -1.98 -12.09 6.85
N LEU A 175 -1.97 -13.10 7.73
CA LEU A 175 -3.18 -13.78 8.15
C LEU A 175 -4.13 -12.83 8.90
N ALA A 176 -3.60 -12.08 9.86
CA ALA A 176 -4.35 -11.06 10.60
C ALA A 176 -4.87 -9.95 9.66
N TRP A 177 -4.03 -9.53 8.70
CA TRP A 177 -4.38 -8.55 7.70
C TRP A 177 -5.60 -8.96 6.89
N ILE A 178 -5.54 -10.09 6.22
CA ILE A 178 -6.59 -10.49 5.27
C ILE A 178 -7.90 -10.90 5.99
N LYS A 179 -7.81 -11.50 7.17
CA LYS A 179 -8.99 -12.00 7.89
C LYS A 179 -9.65 -10.96 8.78
N PHE A 180 -8.87 -10.07 9.36
CA PHE A 180 -9.37 -9.13 10.38
C PHE A 180 -9.19 -7.67 9.98
N VAL A 181 -7.96 -7.22 9.69
CA VAL A 181 -7.67 -5.80 9.50
C VAL A 181 -8.32 -5.26 8.23
N LEU A 182 -8.11 -5.91 7.10
CA LEU A 182 -8.60 -5.46 5.79
C LEU A 182 -10.13 -5.29 5.73
N PRO A 183 -10.97 -6.19 6.32
CA PRO A 183 -12.42 -6.00 6.35
C PRO A 183 -12.87 -4.72 7.06
N TYR A 184 -12.24 -4.39 8.20
CA TYR A 184 -12.56 -3.15 8.93
C TYR A 184 -12.00 -1.93 8.21
N LEU A 185 -10.78 -2.03 7.70
CA LEU A 185 -10.14 -0.97 6.95
C LEU A 185 -10.95 -0.58 5.71
N LEU A 186 -11.45 -1.57 4.98
CA LEU A 186 -12.29 -1.33 3.81
C LEU A 186 -13.58 -0.58 4.17
N LYS A 187 -14.22 -0.92 5.29
CA LYS A 187 -15.37 -0.17 5.79
C LYS A 187 -15.00 1.28 6.10
N PHE A 188 -13.84 1.49 6.74
CA PHE A 188 -13.35 2.83 7.06
C PHE A 188 -13.03 3.66 5.81
N ILE A 189 -12.32 3.11 4.83
CA ILE A 189 -12.01 3.77 3.55
C ILE A 189 -13.29 4.18 2.83
N ASN A 190 -14.32 3.35 2.88
CA ASN A 190 -15.59 3.60 2.20
C ASN A 190 -16.53 4.56 2.95
N LEU A 191 -16.12 5.10 4.10
CA LEU A 191 -16.76 6.29 4.70
C LEU A 191 -16.48 7.56 3.91
N ILE A 192 -15.44 7.57 3.05
CA ILE A 192 -15.13 8.71 2.19
C ILE A 192 -16.24 8.87 1.15
N PRO A 193 -17.01 9.98 1.18
CA PRO A 193 -18.13 10.17 0.27
C PRO A 193 -17.68 10.23 -1.18
N TRP A 194 -18.47 9.65 -2.08
CA TRP A 194 -18.18 9.63 -3.51
C TRP A 194 -17.81 11.00 -4.09
N LYS A 195 -18.52 12.05 -3.65
CA LYS A 195 -18.35 13.43 -4.16
C LYS A 195 -16.93 13.99 -3.95
N VAL A 196 -16.28 13.62 -2.85
CA VAL A 196 -14.94 14.12 -2.49
C VAL A 196 -13.83 13.09 -2.72
N ARG A 197 -14.18 11.87 -3.09
CA ARG A 197 -13.28 10.72 -3.21
C ARG A 197 -12.06 11.04 -4.09
N TYR A 198 -12.30 11.54 -5.29
CA TYR A 198 -11.23 11.82 -6.26
C TYR A 198 -10.39 13.05 -5.87
N SER A 199 -11.03 14.13 -5.44
CA SER A 199 -10.31 15.34 -5.05
C SER A 199 -9.48 15.13 -3.79
N LEU A 200 -10.03 14.48 -2.78
CA LEU A 200 -9.30 14.15 -1.55
C LEU A 200 -8.11 13.23 -1.84
N THR A 201 -8.32 12.18 -2.63
CA THR A 201 -7.24 11.26 -3.03
C THR A 201 -6.14 11.98 -3.81
N ALA A 202 -6.51 12.87 -4.74
CA ALA A 202 -5.53 13.65 -5.50
C ALA A 202 -4.71 14.58 -4.62
N VAL A 203 -5.34 15.28 -3.68
CA VAL A 203 -4.63 16.18 -2.75
C VAL A 203 -3.67 15.38 -1.87
N VAL A 204 -4.14 14.30 -1.24
CA VAL A 204 -3.29 13.46 -0.38
C VAL A 204 -2.17 12.82 -1.18
N PHE A 205 -2.44 12.36 -2.40
CA PHE A 205 -1.42 11.81 -3.29
C PHE A 205 -0.31 12.83 -3.60
N VAL A 206 -0.68 14.06 -3.96
CA VAL A 206 0.30 15.11 -4.27
C VAL A 206 1.14 15.45 -3.03
N LEU A 207 0.51 15.59 -1.86
CA LEU A 207 1.24 15.88 -0.62
C LEU A 207 2.23 14.76 -0.26
N LEU A 208 1.81 13.49 -0.32
CA LEU A 208 2.69 12.36 -0.07
C LEU A 208 3.78 12.21 -1.13
N PHE A 209 3.49 12.53 -2.38
CA PHE A 209 4.49 12.51 -3.44
C PHE A 209 5.57 13.57 -3.21
N ILE A 210 5.18 14.79 -2.83
CA ILE A 210 6.14 15.86 -2.50
C ILE A 210 6.99 15.45 -1.28
N ASP A 211 6.37 14.97 -0.22
CA ASP A 211 7.07 14.50 0.98
C ASP A 211 8.04 13.35 0.65
N GLY A 212 7.60 12.37 -0.14
CA GLY A 212 8.45 11.27 -0.60
C GLY A 212 9.65 11.75 -1.40
N MET A 213 9.45 12.68 -2.34
CA MET A 213 10.56 13.27 -3.12
C MET A 213 11.53 14.02 -2.22
N MET A 214 11.06 14.81 -1.26
CA MET A 214 11.93 15.52 -0.33
C MET A 214 12.66 14.58 0.63
N THR A 215 12.03 13.50 1.04
CA THR A 215 12.65 12.44 1.84
C THR A 215 13.79 11.77 1.07
N LEU A 216 13.58 11.44 -0.21
CA LEU A 216 14.63 10.87 -1.06
C LEU A 216 15.79 11.84 -1.27
N MET A 217 15.51 13.12 -1.48
CA MET A 217 16.55 14.16 -1.59
C MET A 217 17.34 14.33 -0.27
N ALA A 218 16.66 14.21 0.88
CA ALA A 218 17.33 14.25 2.18
C ALA A 218 18.26 13.04 2.36
N PHE A 219 17.87 11.85 1.94
CA PHE A 219 18.75 10.67 1.96
C PHE A 219 19.99 10.88 1.09
N ASP A 220 19.83 11.40 -0.12
CA ASP A 220 20.96 11.72 -1.00
C ASP A 220 21.95 12.71 -0.34
N CYS A 221 21.44 13.76 0.31
CA CYS A 221 22.27 14.72 1.03
C CYS A 221 22.99 14.16 2.28
N TRP A 222 22.45 13.10 2.91
CA TRP A 222 23.00 12.55 4.15
C TRP A 222 23.98 11.40 3.91
N TYR A 223 23.82 10.66 2.82
CA TYR A 223 24.56 9.43 2.52
C TYR A 223 25.33 9.48 1.19
N GLY A 224 25.11 10.47 0.34
CA GLY A 224 25.87 10.78 -0.89
C GLY A 224 26.98 11.76 -0.61
#